data_3c39a34edc7544530968d6e29756f766
#
_entry.id   3c39a34edc7544530968d6e29756f766
#
_cell.length_a   1.000
_cell.length_b   1.000
_cell.length_c   1.000
_cell.angle_alpha   90.00
_cell.angle_beta   90.00
_cell.angle_gamma   90.00
#
_symmetry.space_group_name_H-M   'P 1'
#
loop_
_entity.id
_entity.type
_entity.pdbx_description
1 polymer ?
#
loop_
_entity_poly.entity_id
_entity_poly.type
_entity_poly.pdbx_seq_one_letter_code
_entity_poly.pdbx_strand_id
1 'polypeptide(L)'
;FKISFNITGKSLLWDIESCIDNALKKYKIPAERMWIEITEQDVISKSDEVVGTLKRLTAKGHTLLIDDFGMGHTSLLYLQSGFFGVVKLDGSLVQNIVHNETNRNIVDSIVALGNKLGIKVIAEFVENQEEVEVLHSLGCSWYQGYLYSKPVSFEQFVSYLCRTNEEPSGT
;
A
#
# COMPACT_ATOMS: atom_id res chain seq x y z
N PHE A 1 -11.56 -4.75 8.69
CA PHE A 1 -10.31 -4.03 8.38
C PHE A 1 -9.34 -4.92 7.62
N LYS A 2 -8.31 -4.32 7.03
CA LYS A 2 -7.20 -4.99 6.34
C LYS A 2 -5.92 -4.67 7.08
N ILE A 3 -4.96 -5.59 7.04
CA ILE A 3 -3.63 -5.40 7.63
C ILE A 3 -2.63 -5.56 6.51
N SER A 4 -1.66 -4.67 6.45
CA SER A 4 -0.49 -4.81 5.59
C SER A 4 0.77 -5.10 6.41
N PHE A 5 1.71 -5.75 5.77
CA PHE A 5 3.03 -6.01 6.34
C PHE A 5 4.09 -6.04 5.25
N ASN A 6 5.27 -5.58 5.61
CA ASN A 6 6.40 -5.52 4.70
C ASN A 6 7.09 -6.88 4.58
N ILE A 7 7.48 -7.22 3.35
CA ILE A 7 8.42 -8.30 3.06
C ILE A 7 9.56 -7.79 2.21
N THR A 8 10.74 -8.38 2.36
CA THR A 8 11.91 -8.03 1.54
C THR A 8 11.97 -8.91 0.29
N GLY A 9 12.68 -8.46 -0.74
CA GLY A 9 12.94 -9.27 -1.93
C GLY A 9 13.61 -10.60 -1.61
N LYS A 10 14.44 -10.68 -0.55
CA LYS A 10 15.00 -11.94 -0.08
C LYS A 10 13.94 -12.89 0.46
N SER A 11 12.90 -12.39 1.09
CA SER A 11 11.79 -13.23 1.59
C SER A 11 11.02 -13.89 0.45
N LEU A 12 10.98 -13.25 -0.73
CA LEU A 12 10.34 -13.81 -1.92
C LEU A 12 11.10 -15.02 -2.51
N LEU A 13 12.38 -15.17 -2.18
CA LEU A 13 13.21 -16.31 -2.57
C LEU A 13 13.12 -17.47 -1.59
N TRP A 14 12.45 -17.29 -0.45
CA TRP A 14 12.25 -18.31 0.57
C TRP A 14 10.79 -18.78 0.54
N ASP A 15 10.49 -19.81 1.32
CA ASP A 15 9.12 -20.35 1.44
C ASP A 15 8.22 -19.45 2.31
N ILE A 16 8.16 -18.16 1.94
CA ILE A 16 7.30 -17.17 2.62
C ILE A 16 5.81 -17.54 2.49
N GLU A 17 5.44 -18.19 1.38
CA GLU A 17 4.06 -18.60 1.13
C GLU A 17 3.56 -19.58 2.18
N SER A 18 4.32 -20.62 2.48
CA SER A 18 3.96 -21.59 3.52
C SER A 18 3.87 -20.94 4.90
N CYS A 19 4.76 -19.98 5.19
CA CYS A 19 4.69 -19.22 6.44
C CYS A 19 3.37 -18.44 6.56
N ILE A 20 2.98 -17.71 5.50
CA ILE A 20 1.74 -16.94 5.46
C ILE A 20 0.53 -17.89 5.53
N ASP A 21 0.48 -18.92 4.69
CA ASP A 21 -0.61 -19.90 4.65
C ASP A 21 -0.85 -20.56 6.01
N ASN A 22 0.22 -20.97 6.69
CA ASN A 22 0.12 -21.59 8.01
C ASN A 22 -0.43 -20.62 9.06
N ALA A 23 0.00 -19.35 9.02
CA ALA A 23 -0.52 -18.33 9.93
C ALA A 23 -2.00 -18.06 9.66
N LEU A 24 -2.40 -17.87 8.40
CA LEU A 24 -3.79 -17.61 8.03
C LEU A 24 -4.71 -18.77 8.41
N LYS A 25 -4.28 -20.01 8.16
CA LYS A 25 -5.03 -21.22 8.55
C LYS A 25 -5.19 -21.32 10.06
N LYS A 26 -4.10 -21.10 10.80
CA LYS A 26 -4.09 -21.16 12.27
C LYS A 26 -5.10 -20.20 12.90
N TYR A 27 -5.16 -18.98 12.38
CA TYR A 27 -6.00 -17.92 12.93
C TYR A 27 -7.31 -17.70 12.15
N LYS A 28 -7.59 -18.52 11.14
CA LYS A 28 -8.80 -18.44 10.28
C LYS A 28 -8.99 -17.06 9.66
N ILE A 29 -7.89 -16.46 9.18
CA ILE A 29 -7.91 -15.14 8.54
C ILE A 29 -8.01 -15.34 7.02
N PRO A 30 -8.98 -14.70 6.34
CA PRO A 30 -9.05 -14.72 4.88
C PRO A 30 -7.86 -14.01 4.24
N ALA A 31 -7.33 -14.56 3.15
CA ALA A 31 -6.13 -14.03 2.48
C ALA A 31 -6.33 -12.57 2.00
N GLU A 32 -7.53 -12.22 1.55
CA GLU A 32 -7.88 -10.87 1.08
C GLU A 32 -7.83 -9.78 2.17
N ARG A 33 -7.70 -10.17 3.43
CA ARG A 33 -7.49 -9.25 4.56
C ARG A 33 -6.01 -8.96 4.84
N MET A 34 -5.13 -9.75 4.25
CA MET A 34 -3.68 -9.60 4.41
C MET A 34 -3.10 -8.99 3.14
N TRP A 35 -2.61 -7.79 3.27
CA TRP A 35 -1.91 -7.07 2.22
C TRP A 35 -0.41 -7.22 2.40
N ILE A 36 0.34 -7.38 1.32
CA ILE A 36 1.77 -7.63 1.34
C ILE A 36 2.47 -6.46 0.66
N GLU A 37 3.29 -5.74 1.41
CA GLU A 37 4.04 -4.58 0.94
C GLU A 37 5.44 -5.01 0.52
N ILE A 38 5.86 -4.57 -0.66
CA ILE A 38 7.18 -4.86 -1.23
C ILE A 38 7.72 -3.55 -1.78
N THR A 39 8.93 -3.16 -1.38
CA THR A 39 9.53 -1.94 -1.89
C THR A 39 9.82 -2.04 -3.38
N GLU A 40 9.78 -0.91 -4.08
CA GLU A 40 10.12 -0.87 -5.50
C GLU A 40 11.51 -1.49 -5.77
N GLN A 41 12.49 -1.23 -4.91
CA GLN A 41 13.85 -1.75 -5.04
C GLN A 41 13.92 -3.27 -4.92
N ASP A 42 13.10 -3.88 -4.06
CA ASP A 42 13.09 -5.33 -3.83
C ASP A 42 12.48 -6.11 -5.02
N VAL A 43 11.59 -5.48 -5.78
CA VAL A 43 10.99 -6.10 -6.97
C VAL A 43 11.94 -6.07 -8.18
N ILE A 44 12.97 -5.24 -8.18
CA ILE A 44 13.91 -5.08 -9.30
C ILE A 44 14.66 -6.36 -9.66
N SER A 45 14.84 -7.30 -8.75
CA SER A 45 15.41 -8.60 -9.06
C SER A 45 14.37 -9.46 -9.79
N LYS A 46 14.29 -9.28 -11.12
CA LYS A 46 13.38 -10.01 -12.03
C LYS A 46 13.78 -11.49 -12.20
N SER A 47 14.09 -12.22 -11.14
CA SER A 47 14.26 -13.66 -11.28
C SER A 47 12.90 -14.32 -11.53
N ASP A 48 12.86 -15.32 -12.39
CA ASP A 48 11.63 -16.10 -12.65
C ASP A 48 11.01 -16.64 -11.35
N GLU A 49 11.85 -16.86 -10.34
CA GLU A 49 11.45 -17.31 -9.01
C GLU A 49 10.62 -16.26 -8.26
N VAL A 50 11.07 -14.99 -8.22
CA VAL A 50 10.34 -13.87 -7.62
C VAL A 50 9.00 -13.68 -8.32
N VAL A 51 9.00 -13.63 -9.65
CA VAL A 51 7.77 -13.51 -10.44
C VAL A 51 6.82 -14.68 -10.17
N GLY A 52 7.34 -15.90 -10.04
CA GLY A 52 6.58 -17.08 -9.67
C GLY A 52 5.90 -16.94 -8.31
N THR A 53 6.65 -16.47 -7.30
CA THR A 53 6.13 -16.22 -5.94
C THR A 53 5.02 -15.17 -5.94
N LEU A 54 5.22 -14.03 -6.63
CA LEU A 54 4.19 -12.98 -6.75
C LEU A 54 2.90 -13.50 -7.39
N LYS A 55 3.01 -14.29 -8.46
CA LYS A 55 1.86 -14.94 -9.12
C LYS A 55 1.09 -15.86 -8.16
N ARG A 56 1.79 -16.69 -7.39
CA ARG A 56 1.15 -17.60 -6.44
C ARG A 56 0.46 -16.88 -5.30
N LEU A 57 1.09 -15.84 -4.74
CA LEU A 57 0.48 -15.00 -3.69
C LEU A 57 -0.80 -14.33 -4.20
N THR A 58 -0.76 -13.74 -5.39
CA THR A 58 -1.93 -13.11 -6.00
C THR A 58 -3.05 -14.14 -6.28
N ALA A 59 -2.70 -15.33 -6.79
CA ALA A 59 -3.66 -16.41 -7.05
C ALA A 59 -4.35 -16.92 -5.78
N LYS A 60 -3.70 -16.79 -4.60
CA LYS A 60 -4.27 -17.11 -3.29
C LYS A 60 -5.19 -16.02 -2.72
N GLY A 61 -5.34 -14.89 -3.43
CA GLY A 61 -6.19 -13.77 -3.03
C GLY A 61 -5.51 -12.68 -2.22
N HIS A 62 -4.18 -12.75 -2.03
CA HIS A 62 -3.45 -11.64 -1.41
C HIS A 62 -3.42 -10.42 -2.32
N THR A 63 -3.53 -9.23 -1.73
CA THR A 63 -3.27 -7.98 -2.43
C THR A 63 -1.80 -7.61 -2.22
N LEU A 64 -1.08 -7.44 -3.32
CA LEU A 64 0.30 -6.96 -3.29
C LEU A 64 0.33 -5.44 -3.44
N LEU A 65 1.19 -4.78 -2.67
CA LEU A 65 1.42 -3.35 -2.71
C LEU A 65 2.87 -3.06 -3.11
N ILE A 66 3.05 -2.05 -3.94
CA ILE A 66 4.36 -1.44 -4.14
C ILE A 66 4.51 -0.32 -3.13
N ASP A 67 5.55 -0.39 -2.31
CA ASP A 67 5.94 0.63 -1.36
C ASP A 67 7.04 1.55 -1.93
N ASP A 68 7.15 2.78 -1.43
CA ASP A 68 8.10 3.81 -1.88
C ASP A 68 8.00 4.13 -3.38
N PHE A 69 6.78 4.11 -3.94
CA PHE A 69 6.57 4.33 -5.37
C PHE A 69 6.92 5.76 -5.78
N GLY A 70 7.77 5.88 -6.80
CA GLY A 70 8.20 7.16 -7.37
C GLY A 70 9.66 7.49 -7.10
N MET A 71 10.36 6.71 -6.28
CA MET A 71 11.79 6.88 -6.02
C MET A 71 12.69 6.13 -7.00
N GLY A 72 12.15 5.19 -7.76
CA GLY A 72 12.91 4.30 -8.65
C GLY A 72 12.67 4.55 -10.14
N HIS A 73 13.54 3.94 -10.98
CA HIS A 73 13.51 4.09 -12.43
C HIS A 73 12.59 3.11 -13.18
N THR A 74 11.88 2.22 -12.47
CA THR A 74 11.22 1.06 -13.10
C THR A 74 9.75 0.89 -12.77
N SER A 75 9.17 1.81 -12.01
CA SER A 75 7.82 1.75 -11.42
C SER A 75 6.70 1.37 -12.41
N LEU A 76 6.73 1.90 -13.63
CA LEU A 76 5.68 1.64 -14.63
C LEU A 76 5.63 0.19 -15.12
N LEU A 77 6.77 -0.51 -15.17
CA LEU A 77 6.82 -1.90 -15.59
C LEU A 77 6.13 -2.83 -14.59
N TYR A 78 6.15 -2.49 -13.30
CA TYR A 78 5.46 -3.28 -12.27
C TYR A 78 3.96 -3.08 -12.32
N LEU A 79 3.50 -1.86 -12.60
CA LEU A 79 2.08 -1.62 -12.80
C LEU A 79 1.54 -2.41 -14.00
N GLN A 80 2.34 -2.53 -15.06
CA GLN A 80 1.99 -3.32 -16.23
C GLN A 80 1.92 -4.83 -15.96
N SER A 81 2.61 -5.33 -14.94
CA SER A 81 2.65 -6.77 -14.62
C SER A 81 1.30 -7.33 -14.16
N GLY A 82 0.41 -6.48 -13.66
CA GLY A 82 -0.91 -6.85 -13.14
C GLY A 82 -0.88 -7.58 -11.79
N PHE A 83 0.29 -7.68 -11.11
CA PHE A 83 0.37 -8.32 -9.80
C PHE A 83 -0.04 -7.39 -8.66
N PHE A 84 0.18 -6.10 -8.83
CA PHE A 84 -0.02 -5.13 -7.77
C PHE A 84 -1.40 -4.48 -7.87
N GLY A 85 -2.15 -4.55 -6.78
CA GLY A 85 -3.46 -3.92 -6.65
C GLY A 85 -3.42 -2.57 -5.96
N VAL A 86 -2.29 -2.21 -5.37
CA VAL A 86 -2.11 -0.96 -4.61
C VAL A 86 -0.72 -0.41 -4.81
N VAL A 87 -0.61 0.91 -4.81
CA VAL A 87 0.64 1.67 -4.83
C VAL A 87 0.63 2.65 -3.68
N LYS A 88 1.73 2.75 -2.93
CA LYS A 88 1.94 3.75 -1.89
C LYS A 88 2.92 4.80 -2.41
N LEU A 89 2.48 6.04 -2.47
CA LEU A 89 3.32 7.17 -2.90
C LEU A 89 4.34 7.47 -1.81
N ASP A 90 5.61 7.57 -2.21
CA ASP A 90 6.67 7.99 -1.31
C ASP A 90 6.42 9.38 -0.73
N GLY A 91 6.86 9.58 0.50
CA GLY A 91 6.70 10.84 1.21
C GLY A 91 7.28 12.06 0.50
N SER A 92 8.31 11.91 -0.33
CA SER A 92 8.89 13.01 -1.11
C SER A 92 7.92 13.62 -2.13
N LEU A 93 6.93 12.83 -2.59
CA LEU A 93 5.88 13.32 -3.48
C LEU A 93 4.73 14.00 -2.71
N VAL A 94 4.48 13.57 -1.47
CA VAL A 94 3.36 14.04 -0.64
C VAL A 94 3.76 15.26 0.19
N GLN A 95 4.94 15.21 0.80
CA GLN A 95 5.47 16.34 1.57
C GLN A 95 5.59 17.58 0.68
N ASN A 96 5.13 18.71 1.18
CA ASN A 96 5.07 20.00 0.46
C ASN A 96 4.15 20.00 -0.79
N ILE A 97 3.27 19.02 -0.98
CA ILE A 97 2.38 18.97 -2.15
C ILE A 97 1.51 20.23 -2.28
N VAL A 98 1.20 20.88 -1.15
CA VAL A 98 0.44 22.15 -1.12
C VAL A 98 1.15 23.28 -1.87
N HIS A 99 2.48 23.30 -1.85
CA HIS A 99 3.29 24.37 -2.44
C HIS A 99 4.11 23.93 -3.66
N ASN A 100 4.13 22.63 -3.98
CA ASN A 100 4.94 22.08 -5.05
C ASN A 100 4.06 21.63 -6.23
N GLU A 101 3.99 22.49 -7.26
CA GLU A 101 3.21 22.19 -8.47
C GLU A 101 3.74 20.96 -9.22
N THR A 102 5.04 20.74 -9.23
CA THR A 102 5.64 19.55 -9.88
C THR A 102 5.17 18.28 -9.21
N ASN A 103 5.16 18.23 -7.86
CA ASN A 103 4.66 17.08 -7.13
C ASN A 103 3.16 16.86 -7.41
N ARG A 104 2.35 17.94 -7.45
CA ARG A 104 0.93 17.82 -7.81
C ARG A 104 0.73 17.18 -9.18
N ASN A 105 1.47 17.62 -10.18
CA ASN A 105 1.37 17.09 -11.55
C ASN A 105 1.81 15.62 -11.64
N ILE A 106 2.83 15.23 -10.87
CA ILE A 106 3.29 13.84 -10.77
C ILE A 106 2.21 12.98 -10.11
N VAL A 107 1.70 13.40 -8.94
CA VAL A 107 0.68 12.67 -8.20
C VAL A 107 -0.60 12.53 -9.02
N ASP A 108 -1.06 13.60 -9.67
CA ASP A 108 -2.22 13.56 -10.59
C ASP A 108 -2.04 12.49 -11.67
N SER A 109 -0.87 12.47 -12.31
CA SER A 109 -0.55 11.49 -13.34
C SER A 109 -0.57 10.05 -12.82
N ILE A 110 -0.02 9.82 -11.63
CA ILE A 110 0.01 8.49 -10.99
C ILE A 110 -1.41 8.06 -10.60
N VAL A 111 -2.20 8.95 -10.00
CA VAL A 111 -3.59 8.66 -9.61
C VAL A 111 -4.45 8.36 -10.84
N ALA A 112 -4.33 9.18 -11.90
CA ALA A 112 -5.04 8.94 -13.14
C ALA A 112 -4.67 7.59 -13.79
N LEU A 113 -3.40 7.22 -13.77
CA LEU A 113 -2.93 5.91 -14.24
C LEU A 113 -3.47 4.77 -13.38
N GLY A 114 -3.39 4.91 -12.05
CA GLY A 114 -3.92 3.93 -11.10
C GLY A 114 -5.40 3.65 -11.36
N ASN A 115 -6.20 4.70 -11.51
CA ASN A 115 -7.62 4.59 -11.82
C ASN A 115 -7.89 3.84 -13.13
N LYS A 116 -7.11 4.10 -14.19
CA LYS A 116 -7.23 3.40 -15.48
C LYS A 116 -6.87 1.91 -15.38
N LEU A 117 -5.93 1.56 -14.51
CA LEU A 117 -5.47 0.19 -14.32
C LEU A 117 -6.23 -0.56 -13.21
N GLY A 118 -7.15 0.09 -12.50
CA GLY A 118 -7.85 -0.47 -11.35
C GLY A 118 -6.94 -0.65 -10.11
N ILE A 119 -5.85 0.11 -10.03
CA ILE A 119 -4.87 0.10 -8.95
C ILE A 119 -5.20 1.22 -7.97
N LYS A 120 -5.27 0.93 -6.68
CA LYS A 120 -5.46 1.93 -5.65
C LYS A 120 -4.16 2.68 -5.38
N VAL A 121 -4.28 3.98 -5.17
CA VAL A 121 -3.16 4.84 -4.78
C VAL A 121 -3.35 5.29 -3.35
N ILE A 122 -2.36 5.05 -2.49
CA ILE A 122 -2.29 5.51 -1.10
C ILE A 122 -1.24 6.60 -1.02
N ALA A 123 -1.60 7.77 -0.51
CA ALA A 123 -0.62 8.81 -0.19
C ALA A 123 -0.10 8.59 1.23
N GLU A 124 1.23 8.48 1.38
CA GLU A 124 1.89 8.32 2.66
C GLU A 124 2.38 9.64 3.23
N PHE A 125 2.78 9.62 4.51
CA PHE A 125 3.32 10.78 5.23
C PHE A 125 2.39 11.99 5.26
N VAL A 126 1.08 11.77 5.21
CA VAL A 126 0.09 12.85 5.33
C VAL A 126 0.06 13.36 6.77
N GLU A 127 0.40 14.64 6.97
CA GLU A 127 0.57 15.24 8.31
C GLU A 127 -0.47 16.31 8.62
N ASN A 128 -1.12 16.89 7.62
CA ASN A 128 -2.08 17.99 7.81
C ASN A 128 -3.27 17.90 6.86
N GLN A 129 -4.32 18.66 7.17
CA GLN A 129 -5.57 18.66 6.42
C GLN A 129 -5.44 19.30 5.04
N GLU A 130 -4.54 20.27 4.86
CA GLU A 130 -4.32 20.92 3.57
C GLU A 130 -3.76 19.94 2.54
N GLU A 131 -2.87 19.04 2.96
CA GLU A 131 -2.37 17.96 2.12
C GLU A 131 -3.50 17.03 1.67
N VAL A 132 -4.41 16.66 2.59
CA VAL A 132 -5.58 15.84 2.26
C VAL A 132 -6.45 16.52 1.20
N GLU A 133 -6.73 17.82 1.35
CA GLU A 133 -7.56 18.57 0.41
C GLU A 133 -6.95 18.59 -0.99
N VAL A 134 -5.64 18.85 -1.09
CA VAL A 134 -4.92 18.79 -2.37
C VAL A 134 -4.95 17.38 -2.96
N LEU A 135 -4.56 16.37 -2.19
CA LEU A 135 -4.57 14.97 -2.64
C LEU A 135 -5.96 14.52 -3.10
N HIS A 136 -7.00 14.89 -2.34
CA HIS A 136 -8.38 14.59 -2.70
C HIS A 136 -8.78 15.27 -4.02
N SER A 137 -8.38 16.53 -4.23
CA SER A 137 -8.65 17.24 -5.49
C SER A 137 -7.99 16.58 -6.70
N LEU A 138 -6.87 15.87 -6.50
CA LEU A 138 -6.18 15.07 -7.51
C LEU A 138 -6.77 13.65 -7.66
N GLY A 139 -7.86 13.34 -6.94
CA GLY A 139 -8.54 12.04 -7.02
C GLY A 139 -7.93 10.93 -6.14
N CYS A 140 -6.95 11.25 -5.29
CA CYS A 140 -6.47 10.31 -4.27
C CYS A 140 -7.47 10.26 -3.12
N SER A 141 -7.85 9.06 -2.68
CA SER A 141 -8.85 8.85 -1.62
C SER A 141 -8.37 7.95 -0.47
N TRP A 142 -7.11 7.54 -0.51
CA TRP A 142 -6.50 6.71 0.52
C TRP A 142 -5.26 7.39 1.06
N TYR A 143 -5.21 7.52 2.39
CA TYR A 143 -4.17 8.30 3.07
C TYR A 143 -3.60 7.52 4.24
N GLN A 144 -2.30 7.68 4.47
CA GLN A 144 -1.59 7.17 5.62
C GLN A 144 -0.65 8.24 6.15
N GLY A 145 -0.65 8.49 7.47
CA GLY A 145 0.27 9.46 8.05
C GLY A 145 -0.11 9.88 9.47
N TYR A 146 0.71 10.75 10.01
CA TYR A 146 0.58 11.22 11.41
C TYR A 146 -0.65 12.10 11.64
N LEU A 147 -1.28 12.59 10.59
CA LEU A 147 -2.59 13.23 10.70
C LEU A 147 -3.63 12.30 11.36
N TYR A 148 -3.57 11.00 11.04
CA TYR A 148 -4.54 10.01 11.53
C TYR A 148 -4.04 9.32 12.80
N SER A 149 -2.83 8.80 12.78
CA SER A 149 -2.21 8.18 13.95
C SER A 149 -0.71 8.02 13.76
N LYS A 150 0.05 8.23 14.82
CA LYS A 150 1.42 7.73 14.91
C LYS A 150 1.39 6.22 15.18
N PRO A 151 2.50 5.51 14.97
CA PRO A 151 2.61 4.11 15.39
C PRO A 151 2.25 3.94 16.86
N VAL A 152 1.41 2.97 17.16
CA VAL A 152 0.89 2.70 18.51
C VAL A 152 1.12 1.25 18.90
N SER A 153 1.05 0.93 20.19
CA SER A 153 1.11 -0.46 20.66
C SER A 153 -0.13 -1.25 20.20
N PHE A 154 -0.04 -2.58 20.25
CA PHE A 154 -1.17 -3.45 19.92
C PHE A 154 -2.40 -3.16 20.79
N GLU A 155 -2.20 -2.94 22.08
CA GLU A 155 -3.29 -2.64 23.03
C GLU A 155 -3.99 -1.31 22.69
N GLN A 156 -3.21 -0.30 22.32
CA GLN A 156 -3.74 1.00 21.87
C GLN A 156 -4.49 0.86 20.55
N PHE A 157 -3.97 0.08 19.61
CA PHE A 157 -4.64 -0.19 18.33
C PHE A 157 -5.98 -0.90 18.53
N VAL A 158 -6.05 -1.93 19.40
CA VAL A 158 -7.31 -2.60 19.73
C VAL A 158 -8.31 -1.62 20.33
N SER A 159 -7.86 -0.75 21.25
CA SER A 159 -8.72 0.28 21.86
C SER A 159 -9.26 1.26 20.83
N TYR A 160 -8.43 1.65 19.84
CA TYR A 160 -8.85 2.50 18.74
C TYR A 160 -9.93 1.84 17.87
N LEU A 161 -9.74 0.57 17.49
CA LEU A 161 -10.72 -0.18 16.71
C LEU A 161 -12.07 -0.35 17.42
N CYS A 162 -12.06 -0.54 18.74
CA CYS A 162 -13.30 -0.65 19.51
C CYS A 162 -14.08 0.67 19.48
N ARG A 163 -13.42 1.80 19.64
CA ARG A 163 -14.08 3.13 19.62
C ARG A 163 -14.68 3.47 18.27
N THR A 164 -13.97 3.18 17.17
CA THR A 164 -14.46 3.49 15.81
C THR A 164 -15.65 2.61 15.38
N ASN A 165 -15.86 1.47 16.04
CA ASN A 165 -17.03 0.62 15.80
C ASN A 165 -18.24 1.03 16.64
N GLU A 166 -18.09 1.89 17.65
CA GLU A 166 -19.18 2.38 18.53
C GLU A 166 -19.79 3.70 18.02
N GLU A 167 -19.14 4.42 17.12
CA GLU A 167 -19.75 5.57 16.47
C GLU A 167 -20.70 5.10 15.36
N PRO A 168 -22.03 5.29 15.51
CA PRO A 168 -22.95 5.03 14.41
C PRO A 168 -22.59 5.98 13.27
N SER A 169 -22.46 5.44 12.06
CA SER A 169 -22.37 6.21 10.82
C SER A 169 -23.48 7.26 10.82
N GLY A 170 -23.13 8.44 11.30
CA GLY A 170 -24.03 9.59 11.32
C GLY A 170 -24.27 10.06 9.90
N THR A 171 -25.51 9.96 9.52
CA THR A 171 -26.28 10.63 8.46
C THR A 171 -25.50 11.53 7.50
#